data_1e37f2535dac49ef7ae4b2031843461c
#
_entry.id   1e37f2535dac49ef7ae4b2031843461c
#
_cell.length_a   1.000
_cell.length_b   1.000
_cell.length_c   1.000
_cell.angle_alpha   90.00
_cell.angle_beta   90.00
_cell.angle_gamma   90.00
#
_symmetry.space_group_name_H-M   'P 1'
#
loop_
_entity.id
_entity.type
_entity.pdbx_description
1 polymer ?
#
loop_
_entity_poly.entity_id
_entity_poly.type
_entity_poly.pdbx_seq_one_letter_code
_entity_poly.pdbx_strand_id
1 'polypeptide(L)'
;MFTNQIRSFALLRRSAFSSFAFAACMVLSYGLSVNAQNPGSSHDIPGEGSNTIQGRIYLPAGQSLAGSAFKVRLESTNVFSTPSTVTDQDGAFRFNSLPPGDYTVVVDGGKEYETSREPVNLDRQGGGRVVTVAVQMRLKANSSNPAFANVPAAAIDFYQKGVAAAQKGNAKSAVDLLNKAVIASPGFALALNELGVQYLKLSQWDKAAETFEALLKRRPNDATTQLNLGIAFYNQNKLDQAETHLREALKLKSNGPSAHYYLGMALLKTKRYEEAQKELQLTVSNGGENIALVHKYLGGLYMGAHQNAAAADELEKYLSLNPKDADAEKIRGTIKELRSKQ
;
A
#
# COMPACT_ATOMS: atom_id res chain seq x y z
N MET A 1 16.19 9.95 32.90
CA MET A 1 17.11 9.17 32.03
C MET A 1 16.50 8.85 30.67
N PHE A 2 15.19 8.64 30.56
CA PHE A 2 14.48 8.34 29.30
C PHE A 2 14.66 9.40 28.18
N THR A 3 14.79 10.66 28.52
CA THR A 3 14.83 11.78 27.57
C THR A 3 16.12 11.90 26.75
N ASN A 4 17.26 11.37 27.22
CA ASN A 4 18.54 11.55 26.53
C ASN A 4 18.84 10.49 25.45
N GLN A 5 18.36 9.26 25.60
CA GLN A 5 18.55 8.22 24.58
C GLN A 5 17.64 8.43 23.36
N ILE A 6 16.43 8.94 23.58
CA ILE A 6 15.53 9.30 22.48
C ILE A 6 15.99 10.57 21.77
N ARG A 7 16.68 11.49 22.48
CA ARG A 7 17.32 12.66 21.85
C ARG A 7 18.43 12.28 20.87
N SER A 8 19.17 11.20 21.11
CA SER A 8 20.17 10.68 20.16
C SER A 8 19.52 10.18 18.85
N PHE A 9 18.31 9.64 18.93
CA PHE A 9 17.51 9.24 17.75
C PHE A 9 16.85 10.45 17.05
N ALA A 10 16.55 11.52 17.79
CA ALA A 10 15.98 12.74 17.22
C ALA A 10 16.98 13.54 16.38
N LEU A 11 18.30 13.36 16.58
CA LEU A 11 19.35 13.97 15.76
C LEU A 11 19.48 13.34 14.36
N LEU A 12 18.95 12.11 14.15
CA LEU A 12 18.76 11.49 12.83
C LEU A 12 17.69 12.22 11.97
N ARG A 13 17.08 13.27 12.52
CA ARG A 13 15.89 13.95 11.99
C ARG A 13 16.16 15.00 10.93
N ARG A 14 17.41 15.40 10.66
CA ARG A 14 17.67 16.63 9.87
C ARG A 14 17.89 16.44 8.37
N SER A 15 18.09 15.23 7.85
CA SER A 15 18.37 15.06 6.41
C SER A 15 17.32 14.28 5.60
N ALA A 16 16.33 13.60 6.23
CA ALA A 16 15.42 12.69 5.54
C ALA A 16 13.99 13.22 5.33
N PHE A 17 13.67 14.43 5.80
CA PHE A 17 12.26 14.87 5.88
C PHE A 17 11.66 15.45 4.59
N SER A 18 12.46 15.74 3.56
CA SER A 18 11.91 16.43 2.36
C SER A 18 11.58 15.52 1.18
N SER A 19 12.01 14.25 1.19
CA SER A 19 11.83 13.39 0.01
C SER A 19 11.13 12.05 0.27
N PHE A 20 10.91 11.63 1.51
CA PHE A 20 10.47 10.27 1.83
C PHE A 20 8.99 10.08 2.21
N ALA A 21 8.23 11.16 2.47
CA ALA A 21 6.78 11.05 2.70
C ALA A 21 6.04 10.44 1.49
N PHE A 22 6.65 10.53 0.30
CA PHE A 22 6.09 10.04 -0.96
C PHE A 22 6.21 8.53 -1.16
N ALA A 23 7.29 7.91 -0.67
CA ALA A 23 7.51 6.47 -0.86
C ALA A 23 6.55 5.63 0.00
N ALA A 24 6.16 6.10 1.18
CA ALA A 24 5.26 5.38 2.08
C ALA A 24 3.84 5.22 1.50
N CYS A 25 3.32 6.23 0.77
CA CYS A 25 2.02 6.11 0.11
C CYS A 25 2.02 5.14 -1.09
N MET A 26 3.15 5.00 -1.81
CA MET A 26 3.25 4.05 -2.91
C MET A 26 3.46 2.60 -2.44
N VAL A 27 4.19 2.39 -1.34
CA VAL A 27 4.49 1.05 -0.81
C VAL A 27 3.26 0.44 -0.14
N LEU A 28 2.35 1.25 0.41
CA LEU A 28 1.13 0.78 1.08
C LEU A 28 0.01 0.35 0.13
N SER A 29 0.18 0.57 -1.20
CA SER A 29 -0.71 0.00 -2.23
C SER A 29 -0.32 -1.44 -2.61
N TYR A 30 0.86 -1.92 -2.22
CA TYR A 30 1.31 -3.29 -2.47
C TYR A 30 0.94 -4.17 -1.27
N GLY A 31 -0.28 -4.69 -1.31
CA GLY A 31 -0.75 -5.67 -0.34
C GLY A 31 0.09 -6.94 -0.36
N LEU A 32 0.42 -7.39 0.82
CA LEU A 32 1.23 -8.58 1.07
C LEU A 32 0.38 -9.83 1.23
N SER A 33 0.90 -10.90 0.68
CA SER A 33 0.32 -12.23 0.73
C SER A 33 0.32 -12.78 2.16
N VAL A 34 -0.87 -13.07 2.68
CA VAL A 34 -1.04 -13.99 3.80
C VAL A 34 -0.92 -15.42 3.27
N ASN A 35 -0.02 -16.22 3.87
CA ASN A 35 0.05 -17.65 3.64
C ASN A 35 -1.25 -18.32 4.10
N ALA A 36 -2.14 -18.63 3.17
CA ALA A 36 -3.17 -19.63 3.41
C ALA A 36 -2.53 -21.00 3.20
N GLN A 37 -2.20 -21.69 4.28
CA GLN A 37 -1.87 -23.11 4.26
C GLN A 37 -3.14 -23.90 3.89
N ASN A 38 -3.13 -24.49 2.73
CA ASN A 38 -4.10 -25.50 2.34
C ASN A 38 -3.48 -26.89 2.68
N PRO A 39 -4.05 -27.70 3.56
CA PRO A 39 -3.56 -29.04 3.83
C PRO A 39 -4.18 -30.00 2.81
N GLY A 40 -3.41 -30.41 1.81
CA GLY A 40 -3.88 -31.42 0.87
C GLY A 40 -2.87 -31.78 -0.21
N SER A 41 -2.03 -32.77 0.09
CA SER A 41 -1.45 -33.79 -0.78
C SER A 41 -0.53 -33.39 -1.93
N SER A 42 0.53 -34.08 -1.87
CA SER A 42 1.56 -34.52 -2.80
C SER A 42 2.93 -33.86 -2.64
N HIS A 43 3.87 -34.69 -2.27
CA HIS A 43 5.29 -34.45 -2.29
C HIS A 43 5.71 -34.16 -3.73
N ASP A 44 5.80 -32.88 -4.08
CA ASP A 44 6.67 -32.43 -5.16
C ASP A 44 7.89 -31.77 -4.52
N ILE A 45 9.01 -32.45 -4.62
CA ILE A 45 10.34 -31.91 -4.38
C ILE A 45 10.47 -30.70 -5.30
N PRO A 46 10.77 -29.47 -4.81
CA PRO A 46 10.99 -28.34 -5.71
C PRO A 46 12.21 -28.64 -6.57
N GLY A 47 11.97 -28.93 -7.84
CA GLY A 47 13.03 -28.95 -8.84
C GLY A 47 13.68 -27.57 -8.91
N GLU A 48 15.03 -27.55 -8.91
CA GLU A 48 15.82 -26.34 -9.07
C GLU A 48 15.28 -25.52 -10.25
N GLY A 49 14.78 -24.29 -9.99
CA GLY A 49 14.55 -23.29 -11.03
C GLY A 49 13.11 -22.97 -11.42
N SER A 50 12.08 -23.30 -10.64
CA SER A 50 10.70 -22.93 -10.99
C SER A 50 10.35 -21.50 -10.55
N ASN A 51 10.13 -20.59 -11.53
CA ASN A 51 9.68 -19.24 -11.24
C ASN A 51 8.18 -19.19 -10.94
N THR A 52 7.78 -18.19 -10.16
CA THR A 52 6.38 -17.96 -9.80
C THR A 52 5.99 -16.52 -10.14
N ILE A 53 4.84 -16.33 -10.78
CA ILE A 53 4.16 -15.04 -10.85
C ILE A 53 2.97 -15.11 -9.91
N GLN A 54 2.93 -14.19 -8.96
CA GLN A 54 1.77 -14.01 -8.09
C GLN A 54 1.32 -12.56 -8.15
N GLY A 55 0.08 -12.29 -7.76
CA GLY A 55 -0.38 -10.92 -7.76
C GLY A 55 -1.71 -10.75 -7.05
N ARG A 56 -2.12 -9.49 -6.97
CA ARG A 56 -3.42 -9.12 -6.41
C ARG A 56 -4.11 -8.09 -7.31
N ILE A 57 -5.42 -8.24 -7.42
CA ILE A 57 -6.28 -7.28 -8.12
C ILE A 57 -6.76 -6.23 -7.14
N TYR A 58 -6.69 -4.97 -7.55
CA TYR A 58 -7.20 -3.82 -6.83
C TYR A 58 -8.33 -3.18 -7.63
N LEU A 59 -9.46 -2.99 -6.98
CA LEU A 59 -10.59 -2.28 -7.55
C LEU A 59 -10.50 -0.78 -7.24
N PRO A 60 -11.16 0.07 -8.03
CA PRO A 60 -11.31 1.49 -7.71
C PRO A 60 -11.92 1.68 -6.32
N ALA A 61 -11.56 2.79 -5.65
CA ALA A 61 -12.04 3.10 -4.30
C ALA A 61 -13.58 3.05 -4.21
N GLY A 62 -14.09 2.45 -3.13
CA GLY A 62 -15.52 2.25 -2.91
C GLY A 62 -16.11 1.03 -3.63
N GLN A 63 -15.29 0.20 -4.29
CA GLN A 63 -15.68 -1.09 -4.85
C GLN A 63 -15.18 -2.22 -3.94
N SER A 64 -15.95 -3.30 -3.86
CA SER A 64 -15.62 -4.48 -3.07
C SER A 64 -15.34 -5.67 -3.97
N LEU A 65 -14.33 -6.45 -3.62
CA LEU A 65 -14.05 -7.75 -4.25
C LEU A 65 -15.04 -8.84 -3.81
N ALA A 66 -15.84 -8.59 -2.76
CA ALA A 66 -16.73 -9.59 -2.18
C ALA A 66 -17.68 -10.20 -3.26
N GLY A 67 -17.48 -11.48 -3.51
CA GLY A 67 -18.24 -12.25 -4.51
C GLY A 67 -17.81 -12.07 -5.96
N SER A 68 -16.75 -11.31 -6.24
CA SER A 68 -16.21 -11.11 -7.59
C SER A 68 -14.95 -11.97 -7.78
N ALA A 69 -15.01 -12.91 -8.70
CA ALA A 69 -13.87 -13.71 -9.14
C ALA A 69 -13.43 -13.25 -10.52
N PHE A 70 -12.16 -12.86 -10.66
CA PHE A 70 -11.60 -12.42 -11.94
C PHE A 70 -10.82 -13.57 -12.58
N LYS A 71 -11.06 -13.78 -13.87
CA LYS A 71 -10.25 -14.70 -14.65
C LYS A 71 -8.93 -14.04 -15.00
N VAL A 72 -7.84 -14.68 -14.61
CA VAL A 72 -6.47 -14.25 -14.89
C VAL A 72 -5.81 -15.26 -15.81
N ARG A 73 -5.17 -14.80 -16.89
CA ARG A 73 -4.41 -15.65 -17.80
C ARG A 73 -3.02 -15.08 -18.05
N LEU A 74 -2.08 -15.96 -18.35
CA LEU A 74 -0.74 -15.56 -18.80
C LEU A 74 -0.66 -15.70 -20.31
N GLU A 75 -0.31 -14.62 -21.00
CA GLU A 75 0.09 -14.64 -22.40
C GLU A 75 1.62 -14.61 -22.48
N SER A 76 2.21 -15.46 -23.31
CA SER A 76 3.65 -15.49 -23.57
C SER A 76 3.90 -15.98 -24.97
N THR A 77 4.95 -15.47 -25.62
CA THR A 77 5.40 -15.95 -26.93
C THR A 77 6.13 -17.28 -26.87
N ASN A 78 6.54 -17.70 -25.67
CA ASN A 78 7.42 -18.85 -25.45
C ASN A 78 6.69 -20.09 -24.90
N VAL A 79 5.39 -20.04 -24.67
CA VAL A 79 4.61 -21.14 -24.08
C VAL A 79 3.44 -21.50 -24.98
N PHE A 80 3.33 -22.79 -25.36
CA PHE A 80 2.26 -23.29 -26.22
C PHE A 80 0.87 -23.32 -25.57
N SER A 81 0.78 -23.14 -24.24
CA SER A 81 -0.48 -23.08 -23.52
C SER A 81 -0.57 -21.75 -22.78
N THR A 82 -1.77 -21.15 -22.75
CA THR A 82 -2.07 -19.96 -21.93
C THR A 82 -2.57 -20.40 -20.56
N PRO A 83 -1.71 -20.49 -19.52
CA PRO A 83 -2.18 -20.82 -18.17
C PRO A 83 -3.23 -19.82 -17.72
N SER A 84 -4.28 -20.30 -17.08
CA SER A 84 -5.30 -19.42 -16.51
C SER A 84 -5.69 -19.88 -15.11
N THR A 85 -6.02 -18.91 -14.27
CA THR A 85 -6.53 -19.11 -12.90
C THR A 85 -7.65 -18.14 -12.63
N VAL A 86 -8.26 -18.27 -11.46
CA VAL A 86 -9.28 -17.33 -10.97
C VAL A 86 -8.77 -16.78 -9.64
N THR A 87 -9.06 -15.52 -9.36
CA THR A 87 -8.68 -14.91 -8.08
C THR A 87 -9.46 -15.51 -6.93
N ASP A 88 -8.84 -15.50 -5.75
CA ASP A 88 -9.52 -15.77 -4.50
C ASP A 88 -10.42 -14.58 -4.07
N GLN A 89 -11.01 -14.69 -2.87
CA GLN A 89 -11.92 -13.68 -2.30
C GLN A 89 -11.23 -12.34 -2.00
N ASP A 90 -9.89 -12.37 -1.86
CA ASP A 90 -9.06 -11.19 -1.62
C ASP A 90 -8.45 -10.62 -2.91
N GLY A 91 -8.81 -11.17 -4.06
CA GLY A 91 -8.31 -10.79 -5.38
C GLY A 91 -6.90 -11.30 -5.68
N ALA A 92 -6.38 -12.24 -4.89
CA ALA A 92 -5.05 -12.79 -5.13
C ALA A 92 -5.08 -13.90 -6.18
N PHE A 93 -3.98 -14.03 -6.93
CA PHE A 93 -3.77 -15.08 -7.93
C PHE A 93 -2.31 -15.54 -7.95
N ARG A 94 -2.06 -16.76 -8.44
CA ARG A 94 -0.72 -17.31 -8.50
C ARG A 94 -0.56 -18.29 -9.67
N PHE A 95 0.63 -18.22 -10.32
CA PHE A 95 1.10 -19.16 -11.33
C PHE A 95 2.47 -19.68 -10.92
N ASN A 96 2.61 -20.98 -10.77
CA ASN A 96 3.84 -21.64 -10.36
C ASN A 96 4.52 -22.33 -11.55
N SER A 97 5.78 -22.73 -11.34
CA SER A 97 6.54 -23.57 -12.26
C SER A 97 6.66 -22.98 -13.68
N LEU A 98 6.86 -21.67 -13.75
CA LEU A 98 6.98 -20.96 -15.02
C LEU A 98 8.42 -20.99 -15.53
N PRO A 99 8.65 -21.31 -16.82
CA PRO A 99 9.95 -21.14 -17.43
C PRO A 99 10.37 -19.67 -17.50
N PRO A 100 11.68 -19.38 -17.60
CA PRO A 100 12.14 -18.01 -17.86
C PRO A 100 11.58 -17.47 -19.18
N GLY A 101 11.21 -16.19 -19.21
CA GLY A 101 10.66 -15.54 -20.40
C GLY A 101 9.84 -14.30 -20.11
N ASP A 102 9.32 -13.73 -21.18
CA ASP A 102 8.40 -12.59 -21.11
C ASP A 102 6.96 -13.07 -21.05
N TYR A 103 6.25 -12.55 -20.07
CA TYR A 103 4.84 -12.84 -19.82
C TYR A 103 4.02 -11.58 -19.80
N THR A 104 2.75 -11.69 -20.14
CA THR A 104 1.75 -10.67 -19.88
C THR A 104 0.65 -11.27 -19.02
N VAL A 105 0.48 -10.73 -17.82
CA VAL A 105 -0.66 -11.05 -16.96
C VAL A 105 -1.87 -10.31 -17.52
N VAL A 106 -2.89 -11.04 -17.95
CA VAL A 106 -4.12 -10.48 -18.50
C VAL A 106 -5.27 -10.81 -17.57
N VAL A 107 -5.92 -9.77 -17.07
CA VAL A 107 -7.10 -9.88 -16.21
C VAL A 107 -8.33 -9.46 -16.99
N ASP A 108 -9.31 -10.39 -17.11
CA ASP A 108 -10.56 -10.10 -17.78
C ASP A 108 -11.47 -9.29 -16.85
N GLY A 109 -11.80 -8.07 -17.26
CA GLY A 109 -12.67 -7.18 -16.50
C GLY A 109 -14.16 -7.43 -16.64
N GLY A 110 -14.56 -8.42 -17.44
CA GLY A 110 -15.99 -8.77 -17.64
C GLY A 110 -16.80 -7.60 -18.19
N LYS A 111 -18.02 -7.41 -17.66
CA LYS A 111 -18.94 -6.35 -18.11
C LYS A 111 -18.59 -4.98 -17.52
N GLU A 112 -18.04 -4.94 -16.32
CA GLU A 112 -17.89 -3.70 -15.55
C GLU A 112 -16.53 -3.05 -15.69
N TYR A 113 -15.47 -3.84 -15.86
CA TYR A 113 -14.09 -3.37 -15.86
C TYR A 113 -13.46 -3.53 -17.23
N GLU A 114 -12.44 -2.72 -17.50
CA GLU A 114 -11.55 -2.89 -18.65
C GLU A 114 -10.65 -4.11 -18.44
N THR A 115 -10.24 -4.76 -19.53
CA THR A 115 -9.22 -5.81 -19.47
C THR A 115 -7.88 -5.17 -19.15
N SER A 116 -7.22 -5.58 -18.05
CA SER A 116 -5.87 -5.13 -17.71
C SER A 116 -4.82 -6.06 -18.29
N ARG A 117 -3.65 -5.49 -18.65
CA ARG A 117 -2.50 -6.20 -19.20
C ARG A 117 -1.23 -5.67 -18.56
N GLU A 118 -0.57 -6.51 -17.77
CA GLU A 118 0.66 -6.15 -17.03
C GLU A 118 1.83 -7.01 -17.51
N PRO A 119 2.86 -6.41 -18.11
CA PRO A 119 4.04 -7.14 -18.57
C PRO A 119 4.90 -7.59 -17.38
N VAL A 120 5.41 -8.81 -17.46
CA VAL A 120 6.28 -9.41 -16.44
C VAL A 120 7.43 -10.12 -17.15
N ASN A 121 8.66 -9.81 -16.76
CA ASN A 121 9.85 -10.49 -17.23
C ASN A 121 10.37 -11.44 -16.14
N LEU A 122 10.57 -12.70 -16.49
CA LEU A 122 11.24 -13.71 -15.68
C LEU A 122 12.62 -13.98 -16.26
N ASP A 123 13.63 -13.30 -15.74
CA ASP A 123 15.02 -13.40 -16.20
C ASP A 123 15.55 -14.84 -16.14
N ARG A 124 16.47 -15.18 -17.05
CA ARG A 124 17.14 -16.50 -17.13
C ARG A 124 18.18 -16.74 -16.04
N GLN A 125 18.57 -15.71 -15.28
CA GLN A 125 19.61 -15.81 -14.26
C GLN A 125 18.99 -15.93 -12.86
N GLY A 126 19.05 -17.11 -12.28
CA GLY A 126 18.64 -17.44 -10.91
C GLY A 126 17.31 -18.19 -10.85
N GLY A 127 17.38 -19.48 -10.47
CA GLY A 127 16.20 -20.32 -10.31
C GLY A 127 15.33 -19.89 -9.11
N GLY A 128 14.02 -20.14 -9.22
CA GLY A 128 13.08 -19.99 -8.09
C GLY A 128 12.64 -18.55 -7.77
N ARG A 129 12.64 -17.63 -8.74
CA ARG A 129 12.22 -16.25 -8.54
C ARG A 129 10.70 -16.12 -8.40
N VAL A 130 10.27 -15.36 -7.39
CA VAL A 130 8.87 -14.93 -7.21
C VAL A 130 8.73 -13.48 -7.64
N VAL A 131 7.90 -13.22 -8.65
CA VAL A 131 7.55 -11.85 -9.09
C VAL A 131 6.13 -11.55 -8.65
N THR A 132 5.94 -10.43 -7.97
CA THR A 132 4.62 -9.97 -7.50
C THR A 132 4.10 -8.85 -8.39
N VAL A 133 2.86 -8.98 -8.85
CA VAL A 133 2.18 -8.04 -9.76
C VAL A 133 0.96 -7.45 -9.07
N ALA A 134 0.84 -6.12 -9.08
CA ALA A 134 -0.35 -5.42 -8.64
C ALA A 134 -1.18 -4.99 -9.86
N VAL A 135 -2.38 -5.53 -10.01
CA VAL A 135 -3.25 -5.23 -11.14
C VAL A 135 -4.35 -4.29 -10.70
N GLN A 136 -4.35 -3.06 -11.25
CA GLN A 136 -5.41 -2.09 -10.98
C GLN A 136 -6.48 -2.14 -12.06
N MET A 137 -7.70 -2.53 -11.68
CA MET A 137 -8.83 -2.56 -12.59
C MET A 137 -9.42 -1.17 -12.81
N ARG A 138 -9.88 -0.91 -14.01
CA ARG A 138 -10.58 0.32 -14.40
C ARG A 138 -12.02 0.00 -14.73
N LEU A 139 -12.93 0.86 -14.32
CA LEU A 139 -14.33 0.77 -14.72
C LEU A 139 -14.49 1.18 -16.19
N LYS A 140 -15.29 0.41 -16.94
CA LYS A 140 -15.69 0.81 -18.30
C LYS A 140 -16.59 2.05 -18.25
N ALA A 141 -16.44 2.96 -19.20
CA ALA A 141 -17.26 4.18 -19.29
C ALA A 141 -18.79 3.90 -19.36
N ASN A 142 -19.14 2.78 -19.98
CA ASN A 142 -20.53 2.35 -20.17
C ASN A 142 -20.93 1.21 -19.22
N SER A 143 -20.19 1.03 -18.10
CA SER A 143 -20.56 0.00 -17.13
C SER A 143 -21.87 0.38 -16.45
N SER A 144 -22.72 -0.62 -16.20
CA SER A 144 -23.91 -0.48 -15.35
C SER A 144 -23.56 -0.32 -13.87
N ASN A 145 -22.31 0.06 -13.57
CA ASN A 145 -21.80 0.19 -12.22
C ASN A 145 -22.54 1.30 -11.46
N PRO A 146 -23.10 1.01 -10.30
CA PRO A 146 -23.79 2.01 -9.48
C PRO A 146 -22.96 3.25 -9.16
N ALA A 147 -21.61 3.14 -9.16
CA ALA A 147 -20.72 4.26 -8.94
C ALA A 147 -20.78 5.34 -10.03
N PHE A 148 -21.26 4.99 -11.24
CA PHE A 148 -21.49 5.92 -12.35
C PHE A 148 -22.96 6.33 -12.51
N ALA A 149 -23.85 5.79 -11.66
CA ALA A 149 -25.25 6.15 -11.71
C ALA A 149 -25.43 7.67 -11.53
N ASN A 150 -26.15 8.30 -12.44
CA ASN A 150 -26.40 9.74 -12.48
C ASN A 150 -25.14 10.63 -12.62
N VAL A 151 -24.01 10.05 -13.06
CA VAL A 151 -22.79 10.81 -13.38
C VAL A 151 -22.79 11.13 -14.87
N PRO A 152 -22.66 12.41 -15.29
CA PRO A 152 -22.57 12.78 -16.70
C PRO A 152 -21.40 12.08 -17.40
N ALA A 153 -21.60 11.66 -18.65
CA ALA A 153 -20.54 10.98 -19.42
C ALA A 153 -19.24 11.77 -19.52
N ALA A 154 -19.32 13.10 -19.62
CA ALA A 154 -18.15 13.98 -19.62
C ALA A 154 -17.36 13.90 -18.30
N ALA A 155 -18.03 13.78 -17.14
CA ALA A 155 -17.37 13.62 -15.86
C ALA A 155 -16.67 12.27 -15.75
N ILE A 156 -17.29 11.21 -16.28
CA ILE A 156 -16.70 9.87 -16.34
C ILE A 156 -15.45 9.87 -17.23
N ASP A 157 -15.50 10.49 -18.39
CA ASP A 157 -14.36 10.60 -19.32
C ASP A 157 -13.18 11.36 -18.67
N PHE A 158 -13.44 12.50 -18.01
CA PHE A 158 -12.42 13.23 -17.27
C PHE A 158 -11.84 12.40 -16.12
N TYR A 159 -12.66 11.70 -15.37
CA TYR A 159 -12.21 10.80 -14.29
C TYR A 159 -11.27 9.71 -14.83
N GLN A 160 -11.66 9.02 -15.89
CA GLN A 160 -10.85 7.94 -16.47
C GLN A 160 -9.51 8.44 -17.00
N LYS A 161 -9.50 9.59 -17.71
CA LYS A 161 -8.27 10.23 -18.15
C LYS A 161 -7.39 10.67 -16.98
N GLY A 162 -8.01 11.17 -15.90
CA GLY A 162 -7.33 11.54 -14.66
C GLY A 162 -6.67 10.35 -13.99
N VAL A 163 -7.39 9.23 -13.83
CA VAL A 163 -6.83 7.97 -13.31
C VAL A 163 -5.68 7.46 -14.18
N ALA A 164 -5.84 7.50 -15.51
CA ALA A 164 -4.79 7.10 -16.43
C ALA A 164 -3.53 7.98 -16.31
N ALA A 165 -3.68 9.28 -16.10
CA ALA A 165 -2.56 10.19 -15.83
C ALA A 165 -1.87 9.89 -14.49
N ALA A 166 -2.66 9.60 -13.45
CA ALA A 166 -2.18 9.22 -12.12
C ALA A 166 -1.33 7.94 -12.16
N GLN A 167 -1.74 6.93 -12.93
CA GLN A 167 -1.01 5.67 -13.11
C GLN A 167 0.32 5.85 -13.83
N LYS A 168 0.40 6.82 -14.77
CA LYS A 168 1.65 7.21 -15.42
C LYS A 168 2.56 8.07 -14.53
N GLY A 169 2.20 8.27 -13.26
CA GLY A 169 2.95 9.11 -12.32
C GLY A 169 2.77 10.61 -12.53
N ASN A 170 1.90 11.04 -13.45
CA ASN A 170 1.67 12.46 -13.73
C ASN A 170 0.55 13.01 -12.81
N ALA A 171 0.88 13.19 -11.52
CA ALA A 171 -0.06 13.65 -10.52
C ALA A 171 -0.66 15.04 -10.81
N LYS A 172 0.11 15.95 -11.43
CA LYS A 172 -0.40 17.30 -11.79
C LYS A 172 -1.50 17.22 -12.85
N SER A 173 -1.24 16.51 -13.95
CA SER A 173 -2.25 16.31 -15.00
C SER A 173 -3.47 15.53 -14.47
N ALA A 174 -3.24 14.57 -13.56
CA ALA A 174 -4.34 13.85 -12.91
C ALA A 174 -5.24 14.80 -12.11
N VAL A 175 -4.66 15.71 -11.32
CA VAL A 175 -5.41 16.73 -10.56
C VAL A 175 -6.24 17.61 -11.50
N ASP A 176 -5.68 18.09 -12.58
CA ASP A 176 -6.41 18.96 -13.53
C ASP A 176 -7.62 18.25 -14.15
N LEU A 177 -7.46 16.98 -14.55
CA LEU A 177 -8.52 16.18 -15.14
C LEU A 177 -9.59 15.79 -14.10
N LEU A 178 -9.16 15.39 -12.91
CA LEU A 178 -10.08 15.03 -11.82
C LEU A 178 -10.87 16.24 -11.30
N ASN A 179 -10.27 17.43 -11.28
CA ASN A 179 -10.99 18.66 -10.99
C ASN A 179 -12.09 18.92 -12.03
N LYS A 180 -11.82 18.72 -13.33
CA LYS A 180 -12.86 18.80 -14.38
C LYS A 180 -13.98 17.80 -14.16
N ALA A 181 -13.66 16.57 -13.72
CA ALA A 181 -14.65 15.56 -13.37
C ALA A 181 -15.53 16.00 -12.20
N VAL A 182 -14.92 16.57 -11.14
CA VAL A 182 -15.64 17.07 -9.96
C VAL A 182 -16.48 18.32 -10.29
N ILE A 183 -15.99 19.22 -11.15
CA ILE A 183 -16.77 20.37 -11.63
C ILE A 183 -17.99 19.90 -12.42
N ALA A 184 -17.82 18.92 -13.32
CA ALA A 184 -18.92 18.38 -14.12
C ALA A 184 -19.92 17.55 -13.28
N SER A 185 -19.47 16.97 -12.16
CA SER A 185 -20.29 16.21 -11.23
C SER A 185 -19.77 16.36 -9.79
N PRO A 186 -20.22 17.37 -9.03
CA PRO A 186 -19.70 17.63 -7.68
C PRO A 186 -19.96 16.52 -6.66
N GLY A 187 -20.86 15.58 -6.99
CA GLY A 187 -21.17 14.40 -6.19
C GLY A 187 -20.39 13.14 -6.57
N PHE A 188 -19.50 13.21 -7.55
CA PHE A 188 -18.79 12.06 -8.07
C PHE A 188 -17.74 11.54 -7.08
N ALA A 189 -18.14 10.63 -6.21
CA ALA A 189 -17.34 10.15 -5.10
C ALA A 189 -16.00 9.53 -5.54
N LEU A 190 -15.96 8.80 -6.65
CA LEU A 190 -14.71 8.23 -7.17
C LEU A 190 -13.72 9.32 -7.60
N ALA A 191 -14.21 10.37 -8.25
CA ALA A 191 -13.36 11.50 -8.67
C ALA A 191 -12.84 12.29 -7.47
N LEU A 192 -13.69 12.54 -6.45
CA LEU A 192 -13.26 13.19 -5.20
C LEU A 192 -12.20 12.36 -4.47
N ASN A 193 -12.42 11.05 -4.33
CA ASN A 193 -11.44 10.21 -3.65
C ASN A 193 -10.08 10.22 -4.37
N GLU A 194 -10.08 10.01 -5.68
CA GLU A 194 -8.84 10.01 -6.48
C GLU A 194 -8.16 11.39 -6.45
N LEU A 195 -8.92 12.47 -6.54
CA LEU A 195 -8.41 13.83 -6.44
C LEU A 195 -7.71 14.08 -5.11
N GLY A 196 -8.33 13.68 -3.99
CA GLY A 196 -7.72 13.77 -2.66
C GLY A 196 -6.42 12.98 -2.56
N VAL A 197 -6.38 11.77 -3.13
CA VAL A 197 -5.15 10.94 -3.20
C VAL A 197 -4.06 11.64 -4.03
N GLN A 198 -4.41 12.26 -5.16
CA GLN A 198 -3.41 12.99 -5.95
C GLN A 198 -2.91 14.24 -5.22
N TYR A 199 -3.76 14.93 -4.46
CA TYR A 199 -3.32 16.03 -3.58
C TYR A 199 -2.36 15.55 -2.49
N LEU A 200 -2.61 14.38 -1.86
CA LEU A 200 -1.66 13.76 -0.93
C LEU A 200 -0.30 13.51 -1.61
N LYS A 201 -0.30 12.95 -2.81
CA LYS A 201 0.93 12.71 -3.59
C LYS A 201 1.70 14.00 -3.91
N LEU A 202 1.02 15.10 -4.11
CA LEU A 202 1.62 16.40 -4.36
C LEU A 202 1.94 17.19 -3.08
N SER A 203 1.80 16.58 -1.90
CA SER A 203 1.97 17.22 -0.60
C SER A 203 1.07 18.46 -0.40
N GLN A 204 -0.05 18.52 -1.10
CA GLN A 204 -1.07 19.56 -0.95
C GLN A 204 -2.08 19.14 0.12
N TRP A 205 -1.60 19.05 1.37
CA TRP A 205 -2.30 18.42 2.47
C TRP A 205 -3.64 19.08 2.81
N ASP A 206 -3.71 20.43 2.69
CA ASP A 206 -4.94 21.19 2.96
C ASP A 206 -6.03 20.84 1.95
N LYS A 207 -5.69 20.84 0.64
CA LYS A 207 -6.63 20.46 -0.42
C LYS A 207 -7.06 19.01 -0.34
N ALA A 208 -6.14 18.12 0.07
CA ALA A 208 -6.47 16.73 0.32
C ALA A 208 -7.51 16.59 1.44
N ALA A 209 -7.29 17.26 2.57
CA ALA A 209 -8.22 17.25 3.69
C ALA A 209 -9.60 17.81 3.31
N GLU A 210 -9.66 18.98 2.68
CA GLU A 210 -10.91 19.57 2.19
C GLU A 210 -11.69 18.63 1.26
N THR A 211 -10.96 17.94 0.36
CA THR A 211 -11.56 17.01 -0.60
C THR A 211 -12.13 15.78 0.11
N PHE A 212 -11.41 15.20 1.07
CA PHE A 212 -11.88 14.05 1.84
C PHE A 212 -13.00 14.42 2.81
N GLU A 213 -12.96 15.60 3.42
CA GLU A 213 -14.08 16.12 4.24
C GLU A 213 -15.35 16.27 3.40
N ALA A 214 -15.24 16.81 2.18
CA ALA A 214 -16.37 16.91 1.26
C ALA A 214 -16.94 15.51 0.90
N LEU A 215 -16.09 14.51 0.77
CA LEU A 215 -16.51 13.13 0.53
C LEU A 215 -17.18 12.52 1.77
N LEU A 216 -16.65 12.73 2.98
CA LEU A 216 -17.23 12.22 4.23
C LEU A 216 -18.59 12.83 4.55
N LYS A 217 -18.87 14.08 4.17
CA LYS A 217 -20.22 14.68 4.28
C LYS A 217 -21.27 13.85 3.53
N ARG A 218 -20.88 13.12 2.49
CA ARG A 218 -21.75 12.28 1.67
C ARG A 218 -21.69 10.80 2.07
N ARG A 219 -20.54 10.35 2.56
CA ARG A 219 -20.29 8.96 2.95
C ARG A 219 -19.57 8.93 4.32
N PRO A 220 -20.29 9.20 5.43
CA PRO A 220 -19.68 9.35 6.75
C PRO A 220 -18.93 8.11 7.23
N ASN A 221 -19.37 6.92 6.80
CA ASN A 221 -18.80 5.63 7.21
C ASN A 221 -17.86 5.01 6.16
N ASP A 222 -17.20 5.84 5.35
CA ASP A 222 -16.19 5.35 4.40
C ASP A 222 -14.82 5.25 5.08
N ALA A 223 -14.43 4.01 5.43
CA ALA A 223 -13.18 3.74 6.14
C ALA A 223 -11.93 4.23 5.37
N THR A 224 -11.94 4.12 4.05
CA THR A 224 -10.82 4.56 3.20
C THR A 224 -10.69 6.09 3.24
N THR A 225 -11.81 6.79 3.17
CA THR A 225 -11.81 8.26 3.25
C THR A 225 -11.37 8.74 4.65
N GLN A 226 -11.82 8.07 5.72
CA GLN A 226 -11.35 8.34 7.08
C GLN A 226 -9.83 8.15 7.21
N LEU A 227 -9.29 7.05 6.68
CA LEU A 227 -7.85 6.80 6.64
C LEU A 227 -7.10 7.92 5.90
N ASN A 228 -7.52 8.25 4.69
CA ASN A 228 -6.86 9.25 3.86
C ASN A 228 -6.90 10.66 4.49
N LEU A 229 -8.01 11.00 5.14
CA LEU A 229 -8.14 12.26 5.90
C LEU A 229 -7.21 12.26 7.12
N GLY A 230 -7.12 11.15 7.85
CA GLY A 230 -6.15 10.99 8.93
C GLY A 230 -4.71 11.15 8.46
N ILE A 231 -4.36 10.61 7.29
CA ILE A 231 -3.05 10.80 6.65
C ILE A 231 -2.81 12.29 6.31
N ALA A 232 -3.82 12.99 5.76
CA ALA A 232 -3.72 14.40 5.45
C ALA A 232 -3.44 15.22 6.71
N PHE A 233 -4.18 15.02 7.80
CA PHE A 233 -3.98 15.71 9.07
C PHE A 233 -2.64 15.35 9.74
N TYR A 234 -2.20 14.10 9.66
CA TYR A 234 -0.87 13.71 10.14
C TYR A 234 0.25 14.53 9.46
N ASN A 235 0.15 14.70 8.14
CA ASN A 235 1.13 15.46 7.37
C ASN A 235 1.02 16.98 7.60
N GLN A 236 -0.15 17.50 7.94
CA GLN A 236 -0.35 18.86 8.43
C GLN A 236 0.17 19.07 9.87
N ASN A 237 0.64 17.99 10.54
CA ASN A 237 0.98 17.96 11.96
C ASN A 237 -0.20 18.29 12.92
N LYS A 238 -1.43 18.10 12.46
CA LYS A 238 -2.66 18.17 13.25
C LYS A 238 -2.94 16.81 13.89
N LEU A 239 -2.14 16.46 14.90
CA LEU A 239 -2.03 15.08 15.40
C LEU A 239 -3.31 14.56 16.05
N ASP A 240 -4.06 15.39 16.77
CA ASP A 240 -5.31 14.99 17.42
C ASP A 240 -6.40 14.67 16.39
N GLN A 241 -6.48 15.46 15.31
CA GLN A 241 -7.39 15.21 14.20
C GLN A 241 -6.98 13.95 13.44
N ALA A 242 -5.68 13.77 13.21
CA ALA A 242 -5.16 12.56 12.57
C ALA A 242 -5.54 11.31 13.39
N GLU A 243 -5.30 11.33 14.70
CA GLU A 243 -5.66 10.21 15.59
C GLU A 243 -7.16 9.89 15.52
N THR A 244 -8.01 10.92 15.61
CA THR A 244 -9.47 10.76 15.54
C THR A 244 -9.90 10.03 14.27
N HIS A 245 -9.46 10.49 13.11
CA HIS A 245 -9.85 9.91 11.83
C HIS A 245 -9.22 8.53 11.58
N LEU A 246 -7.98 8.30 12.04
CA LEU A 246 -7.32 6.99 11.93
C LEU A 246 -8.01 5.94 12.80
N ARG A 247 -8.41 6.30 14.03
CA ARG A 247 -9.17 5.39 14.91
C ARG A 247 -10.57 5.10 14.34
N GLU A 248 -11.23 6.08 13.73
CA GLU A 248 -12.52 5.85 13.08
C GLU A 248 -12.35 4.93 11.85
N ALA A 249 -11.29 5.10 11.06
CA ALA A 249 -10.98 4.18 9.96
C ALA A 249 -10.80 2.73 10.45
N LEU A 250 -10.07 2.53 11.54
CA LEU A 250 -9.90 1.20 12.16
C LEU A 250 -11.21 0.62 12.66
N LYS A 251 -12.05 1.42 13.32
CA LYS A 251 -13.38 1.02 13.81
C LYS A 251 -14.31 0.59 12.66
N LEU A 252 -14.23 1.27 11.51
CA LEU A 252 -14.97 0.95 10.29
C LEU A 252 -14.34 -0.23 9.51
N LYS A 253 -13.42 -0.98 10.11
CA LYS A 253 -12.74 -2.16 9.56
C LYS A 253 -11.79 -1.87 8.39
N SER A 254 -11.07 -0.77 8.44
CA SER A 254 -9.87 -0.58 7.63
C SER A 254 -8.75 -1.48 8.17
N ASN A 255 -8.81 -2.78 7.86
CA ASN A 255 -7.88 -3.79 8.39
C ASN A 255 -6.49 -3.73 7.74
N GLY A 256 -6.21 -2.70 6.93
CA GLY A 256 -4.91 -2.55 6.29
C GLY A 256 -3.84 -2.02 7.25
N PRO A 257 -2.56 -2.32 6.99
CA PRO A 257 -1.45 -1.87 7.83
C PRO A 257 -1.32 -0.35 7.89
N SER A 258 -1.85 0.37 6.90
CA SER A 258 -1.70 1.82 6.78
C SER A 258 -2.31 2.60 7.94
N ALA A 259 -3.51 2.22 8.40
CA ALA A 259 -4.18 2.92 9.49
C ALA A 259 -3.40 2.78 10.80
N HIS A 260 -2.95 1.55 11.11
CA HIS A 260 -2.09 1.27 12.26
C HIS A 260 -0.75 2.02 12.16
N TYR A 261 -0.13 2.00 10.98
CA TYR A 261 1.13 2.70 10.74
C TYR A 261 1.02 4.20 11.04
N TYR A 262 0.08 4.90 10.41
CA TYR A 262 -0.05 6.34 10.60
C TYR A 262 -0.53 6.71 12.01
N LEU A 263 -1.35 5.86 12.64
CA LEU A 263 -1.72 6.02 14.05
C LEU A 263 -0.48 5.87 14.95
N GLY A 264 0.31 4.82 14.77
CA GLY A 264 1.57 4.64 15.49
C GLY A 264 2.53 5.82 15.31
N MET A 265 2.62 6.35 14.09
CA MET A 265 3.45 7.53 13.80
C MET A 265 2.91 8.81 14.47
N ALA A 266 1.60 9.01 14.55
CA ALA A 266 1.00 10.12 15.26
C ALA A 266 1.27 10.03 16.78
N LEU A 267 1.11 8.82 17.33
CA LEU A 267 1.40 8.52 18.74
C LEU A 267 2.88 8.70 19.10
N LEU A 268 3.81 8.36 18.21
CA LEU A 268 5.24 8.67 18.38
C LEU A 268 5.49 10.18 18.50
N LYS A 269 4.84 10.97 17.62
CA LYS A 269 4.97 12.44 17.66
C LYS A 269 4.40 13.04 18.96
N THR A 270 3.36 12.46 19.51
CA THR A 270 2.74 12.86 20.80
C THR A 270 3.41 12.20 22.02
N LYS A 271 4.49 11.40 21.81
CA LYS A 271 5.27 10.72 22.85
C LYS A 271 4.51 9.65 23.64
N ARG A 272 3.44 9.12 23.08
CA ARG A 272 2.67 7.99 23.63
C ARG A 272 3.31 6.68 23.16
N TYR A 273 4.49 6.36 23.70
CA TYR A 273 5.38 5.34 23.16
C TYR A 273 4.85 3.92 23.26
N GLU A 274 4.18 3.56 24.36
CA GLU A 274 3.60 2.22 24.54
C GLU A 274 2.46 1.95 23.54
N GLU A 275 1.59 2.96 23.31
CA GLU A 275 0.52 2.84 22.33
C GLU A 275 1.09 2.84 20.90
N ALA A 276 2.10 3.67 20.64
CA ALA A 276 2.77 3.68 19.34
C ALA A 276 3.41 2.32 19.02
N GLN A 277 4.05 1.69 20.01
CA GLN A 277 4.63 0.35 19.84
C GLN A 277 3.56 -0.67 19.46
N LYS A 278 2.44 -0.69 20.18
CA LYS A 278 1.33 -1.58 19.88
C LYS A 278 0.77 -1.39 18.47
N GLU A 279 0.56 -0.15 18.05
CA GLU A 279 0.04 0.15 16.70
C GLU A 279 1.04 -0.23 15.60
N LEU A 280 2.34 -0.03 15.82
CA LEU A 280 3.37 -0.46 14.88
C LEU A 280 3.53 -1.99 14.82
N GLN A 281 3.35 -2.71 15.93
CA GLN A 281 3.28 -4.17 15.94
C GLN A 281 2.05 -4.66 15.16
N LEU A 282 0.88 -4.02 15.35
CA LEU A 282 -0.32 -4.30 14.56
C LEU A 282 -0.11 -3.99 13.07
N THR A 283 0.71 -2.99 12.73
CA THR A 283 1.09 -2.75 11.34
C THR A 283 1.79 -3.97 10.74
N VAL A 284 2.77 -4.54 11.44
CA VAL A 284 3.50 -5.74 10.98
C VAL A 284 2.56 -6.93 10.84
N SER A 285 1.77 -7.22 11.88
CA SER A 285 0.87 -8.39 11.90
C SER A 285 -0.28 -8.31 10.88
N ASN A 286 -0.64 -7.12 10.41
CA ASN A 286 -1.66 -6.92 9.39
C ASN A 286 -1.08 -6.76 7.96
N GLY A 287 0.13 -7.26 7.73
CA GLY A 287 0.75 -7.31 6.38
C GLY A 287 1.66 -6.14 6.06
N GLY A 288 2.12 -5.40 7.07
CA GLY A 288 3.08 -4.31 6.93
C GLY A 288 4.54 -4.70 7.18
N GLU A 289 4.86 -6.00 7.18
CA GLU A 289 6.21 -6.52 7.45
C GLU A 289 7.29 -6.09 6.44
N ASN A 290 6.89 -5.56 5.28
CA ASN A 290 7.82 -5.01 4.29
C ASN A 290 7.91 -3.49 4.33
N ILE A 291 7.27 -2.83 5.29
CA ILE A 291 7.38 -1.40 5.52
C ILE A 291 8.65 -1.15 6.35
N ALA A 292 9.79 -0.93 5.71
CA ALA A 292 11.07 -0.80 6.38
C ALA A 292 11.03 0.17 7.59
N LEU A 293 10.37 1.32 7.46
CA LEU A 293 10.30 2.31 8.55
C LEU A 293 9.61 1.80 9.82
N VAL A 294 8.67 0.86 9.72
CA VAL A 294 8.03 0.26 10.92
C VAL A 294 9.07 -0.41 11.79
N HIS A 295 9.96 -1.20 11.17
CA HIS A 295 11.04 -1.90 11.86
C HIS A 295 12.05 -0.93 12.47
N LYS A 296 12.38 0.17 11.78
CA LYS A 296 13.25 1.22 12.34
C LYS A 296 12.66 1.85 13.60
N TYR A 297 11.36 2.16 13.59
CA TYR A 297 10.68 2.76 14.74
C TYR A 297 10.46 1.75 15.87
N LEU A 298 10.09 0.51 15.58
CA LEU A 298 10.01 -0.55 16.59
C LEU A 298 11.37 -0.79 17.25
N GLY A 299 12.45 -0.88 16.47
CA GLY A 299 13.80 -0.98 17.00
C GLY A 299 14.14 0.15 17.98
N GLY A 300 13.78 1.40 17.63
CA GLY A 300 13.98 2.55 18.52
C GLY A 300 13.15 2.49 19.80
N LEU A 301 11.89 2.02 19.72
CA LEU A 301 11.01 1.83 20.88
C LEU A 301 11.52 0.73 21.80
N TYR A 302 11.93 -0.42 21.27
CA TYR A 302 12.53 -1.50 22.04
C TYR A 302 13.85 -1.09 22.71
N MET A 303 14.68 -0.28 22.04
CA MET A 303 15.87 0.30 22.67
C MET A 303 15.50 1.18 23.88
N GLY A 304 14.47 2.02 23.72
CA GLY A 304 13.97 2.86 24.81
C GLY A 304 13.41 2.04 26.00
N ALA A 305 12.90 0.85 25.73
CA ALA A 305 12.40 -0.10 26.74
C ALA A 305 13.48 -1.06 27.28
N HIS A 306 14.76 -0.90 26.89
CA HIS A 306 15.88 -1.78 27.24
C HIS A 306 15.72 -3.26 26.79
N GLN A 307 14.92 -3.49 25.76
CA GLN A 307 14.68 -4.80 25.15
C GLN A 307 15.71 -5.00 24.00
N ASN A 308 16.97 -5.22 24.37
CA ASN A 308 18.09 -5.18 23.43
C ASN A 308 17.98 -6.21 22.32
N ALA A 309 17.52 -7.45 22.62
CA ALA A 309 17.35 -8.49 21.62
C ALA A 309 16.31 -8.09 20.55
N ALA A 310 15.12 -7.72 20.99
CA ALA A 310 14.04 -7.28 20.08
C ALA A 310 14.43 -6.04 19.27
N ALA A 311 15.15 -5.10 19.89
CA ALA A 311 15.65 -3.92 19.19
C ALA A 311 16.62 -4.29 18.05
N ALA A 312 17.54 -5.22 18.31
CA ALA A 312 18.49 -5.69 17.31
C ALA A 312 17.77 -6.40 16.15
N ASP A 313 16.82 -7.29 16.45
CA ASP A 313 16.05 -8.02 15.44
C ASP A 313 15.31 -7.06 14.48
N GLU A 314 14.64 -6.06 15.03
CA GLU A 314 13.92 -5.07 14.25
C GLU A 314 14.85 -4.19 13.39
N LEU A 315 16.00 -3.79 13.91
CA LEU A 315 16.97 -3.01 13.14
C LEU A 315 17.64 -3.85 12.05
N GLU A 316 17.88 -5.16 12.27
CA GLU A 316 18.34 -6.09 11.23
C GLU A 316 17.31 -6.23 10.13
N LYS A 317 16.02 -6.38 10.49
CA LYS A 317 14.91 -6.42 9.53
C LYS A 317 14.83 -5.12 8.72
N TYR A 318 14.96 -3.97 9.38
CA TYR A 318 15.01 -2.68 8.70
C TYR A 318 16.12 -2.64 7.65
N LEU A 319 17.37 -3.02 8.00
CA LEU A 319 18.49 -3.00 7.07
C LEU A 319 18.36 -4.02 5.94
N SER A 320 17.69 -5.17 6.19
CA SER A 320 17.39 -6.14 5.13
C SER A 320 16.45 -5.57 4.07
N LEU A 321 15.50 -4.74 4.48
CA LEU A 321 14.54 -4.08 3.59
C LEU A 321 15.07 -2.78 2.97
N ASN A 322 16.03 -2.13 3.63
CA ASN A 322 16.64 -0.89 3.19
C ASN A 322 18.18 -0.90 3.33
N PRO A 323 18.88 -1.75 2.58
CA PRO A 323 20.34 -1.96 2.75
C PRO A 323 21.19 -0.75 2.35
N LYS A 324 20.64 0.20 1.60
CA LYS A 324 21.32 1.41 1.12
C LYS A 324 20.96 2.67 1.93
N ASP A 325 20.41 2.50 3.14
CA ASP A 325 20.17 3.65 4.03
C ASP A 325 21.48 4.39 4.33
N ALA A 326 21.45 5.72 4.34
CA ALA A 326 22.62 6.55 4.60
C ALA A 326 23.25 6.28 5.97
N ASP A 327 22.44 5.83 6.95
CA ASP A 327 22.90 5.51 8.30
C ASP A 327 23.16 4.00 8.50
N ALA A 328 23.20 3.19 7.43
CA ALA A 328 23.28 1.73 7.54
C ALA A 328 24.46 1.25 8.41
N GLU A 329 25.67 1.84 8.25
CA GLU A 329 26.84 1.48 9.06
C GLU A 329 26.66 1.81 10.55
N LYS A 330 26.06 2.96 10.84
CA LYS A 330 25.76 3.37 12.22
C LYS A 330 24.74 2.41 12.85
N ILE A 331 23.72 2.01 12.09
CA ILE A 331 22.71 1.06 12.55
C ILE A 331 23.35 -0.31 12.81
N ARG A 332 24.26 -0.79 11.95
CA ARG A 332 25.04 -2.03 12.18
C ARG A 332 25.86 -1.96 13.47
N GLY A 333 26.50 -0.83 13.72
CA GLY A 333 27.21 -0.58 14.98
C GLY A 333 26.29 -0.68 16.20
N THR A 334 25.11 -0.07 16.12
CA THR A 334 24.08 -0.14 17.17
C THR A 334 23.61 -1.59 17.39
N ILE A 335 23.36 -2.35 16.32
CA ILE A 335 22.97 -3.76 16.43
C ILE A 335 24.04 -4.57 17.16
N LYS A 336 25.32 -4.40 16.79
CA LYS A 336 26.44 -5.08 17.45
C LYS A 336 26.49 -4.76 18.95
N GLU A 337 26.32 -3.49 19.32
CA GLU A 337 26.28 -3.06 20.71
C GLU A 337 25.09 -3.68 21.48
N LEU A 338 23.88 -3.71 20.86
CA LEU A 338 22.70 -4.33 21.47
C LEU A 338 22.88 -5.83 21.70
N ARG A 339 23.48 -6.55 20.74
CA ARG A 339 23.81 -7.97 20.86
C ARG A 339 24.86 -8.26 21.93
N SER A 340 25.82 -7.35 22.17
CA SER A 340 26.84 -7.54 23.23
C SER A 340 26.34 -7.29 24.64
N LYS A 341 25.12 -6.72 24.80
CA LYS A 341 24.52 -6.41 26.11
C LYS A 341 23.39 -7.40 26.46
N GLN A 342 23.28 -8.50 25.74
CA GLN A 342 22.42 -9.63 26.04
C GLN A 342 23.15 -10.61 26.94
#